data_0d390a9357c63fc08a60ddb2e4a03f35
#
_entry.id   0d390a9357c63fc08a60ddb2e4a03f35
#
_cell.length_a   1.000
_cell.length_b   1.000
_cell.length_c   1.000
_cell.angle_alpha   90.00
_cell.angle_beta   90.00
_cell.angle_gamma   90.00
#
_symmetry.space_group_name_H-M   'P 1'
#
loop_
_entity.id
_entity.type
_entity.pdbx_description
1 polymer ?
#
loop_
_entity_poly.entity_id
_entity_poly.type
_entity_poly.pdbx_seq_one_letter_code
_entity_poly.pdbx_strand_id
1 'polypeptide(L)'
;VKGMNDRFGIDVRVKTEIVKINPSLKTVLAKNLVTGETYEESYDKLLLSPGAEAFIPPIPGVNSKNIFSLRNMSDMDKIKGKVDSGIKRAVVIGAGFIGLEIAENLVERDVKVTIVEKSNQVLAPVDFEIASQVHDHIKEFDTELYLEDGAKEFIDIGDKTKVILESGKEIIADLIIMAIGVKPENKLAMEAGLEIGKTGGIKVDEYLQTSDKDIYAVG
;
A
#
# COMPACT_ATOMS: atom_id res chain seq x y z
N VAL A 1 9.96 19.65 9.87
CA VAL A 1 9.30 20.85 9.33
C VAL A 1 10.25 22.04 9.41
N LYS A 2 10.64 22.53 10.61
CA LYS A 2 11.48 23.71 10.76
C LYS A 2 12.78 23.67 9.93
N GLY A 3 13.50 22.55 9.93
CA GLY A 3 14.74 22.40 9.16
C GLY A 3 14.57 22.49 7.64
N MET A 4 13.39 22.15 7.10
CA MET A 4 13.11 22.31 5.66
C MET A 4 12.90 23.76 5.29
N ASN A 5 12.22 24.53 6.13
CA ASN A 5 12.06 25.96 5.93
C ASN A 5 13.41 26.69 6.08
N ASP A 6 14.15 26.44 7.16
CA ASP A 6 15.41 27.13 7.45
C ASP A 6 16.48 26.88 6.39
N ARG A 7 16.52 25.64 5.83
CA ARG A 7 17.56 25.26 4.87
C ARG A 7 17.18 25.50 3.41
N PHE A 8 15.91 25.34 3.05
CA PHE A 8 15.45 25.32 1.65
C PHE A 8 14.37 26.37 1.35
N GLY A 9 13.91 27.13 2.34
CA GLY A 9 12.80 28.08 2.17
C GLY A 9 11.45 27.42 1.84
N ILE A 10 11.29 26.13 2.21
CA ILE A 10 10.08 25.35 1.90
C ILE A 10 9.10 25.44 3.06
N ASP A 11 7.90 25.97 2.83
CA ASP A 11 6.78 25.92 3.78
C ASP A 11 6.15 24.51 3.75
N VAL A 12 6.38 23.74 4.82
CA VAL A 12 5.85 22.38 4.97
C VAL A 12 4.67 22.38 5.92
N ARG A 13 3.49 22.12 5.40
CA ARG A 13 2.24 22.06 6.15
C ARG A 13 1.85 20.61 6.43
N VAL A 14 2.14 20.13 7.63
CA VAL A 14 1.74 18.81 8.11
C VAL A 14 0.29 18.81 8.57
N LYS A 15 -0.35 17.64 8.64
CA LYS A 15 -1.78 17.49 8.99
C LYS A 15 -2.69 18.38 8.15
N THR A 16 -2.32 18.55 6.88
CA THR A 16 -3.05 19.34 5.89
C THR A 16 -3.32 18.44 4.70
N GLU A 17 -4.57 18.31 4.33
CA GLU A 17 -5.02 17.52 3.19
C GLU A 17 -5.49 18.45 2.08
N ILE A 18 -5.05 18.20 0.85
CA ILE A 18 -5.64 18.85 -0.33
C ILE A 18 -6.88 18.05 -0.72
N VAL A 19 -8.04 18.69 -0.63
CA VAL A 19 -9.33 18.04 -0.89
C VAL A 19 -9.91 18.38 -2.26
N LYS A 20 -9.38 19.39 -2.94
CA LYS A 20 -9.80 19.77 -4.30
C LYS A 20 -8.71 20.58 -5.02
N ILE A 21 -8.64 20.41 -6.32
CA ILE A 21 -7.82 21.24 -7.22
C ILE A 21 -8.77 21.96 -8.17
N ASN A 22 -8.58 23.26 -8.36
CA ASN A 22 -9.31 24.09 -9.31
C ASN A 22 -8.35 24.63 -10.39
N PRO A 23 -8.11 23.91 -11.48
CA PRO A 23 -7.12 24.30 -12.48
C PRO A 23 -7.40 25.68 -13.10
N SER A 24 -8.66 26.00 -13.40
CA SER A 24 -9.06 27.26 -14.01
C SER A 24 -8.81 28.48 -13.14
N LEU A 25 -8.88 28.34 -11.81
CA LEU A 25 -8.60 29.39 -10.84
C LEU A 25 -7.16 29.34 -10.33
N LYS A 26 -6.41 28.29 -10.67
CA LYS A 26 -5.08 28.00 -10.11
C LYS A 26 -5.09 28.01 -8.59
N THR A 27 -6.07 27.33 -7.97
CA THR A 27 -6.16 27.18 -6.52
C THR A 27 -6.31 25.73 -6.12
N VAL A 28 -5.87 25.42 -4.91
CA VAL A 28 -6.18 24.17 -4.22
C VAL A 28 -6.98 24.49 -2.95
N LEU A 29 -7.92 23.63 -2.63
CA LEU A 29 -8.63 23.68 -1.35
C LEU A 29 -7.92 22.78 -0.36
N ALA A 30 -7.33 23.38 0.66
CA ALA A 30 -6.63 22.70 1.73
C ALA A 30 -7.53 22.59 2.97
N LYS A 31 -7.46 21.45 3.66
CA LYS A 31 -8.17 21.18 4.91
C LYS A 31 -7.17 20.89 6.02
N ASN A 32 -7.24 21.64 7.11
CA ASN A 32 -6.53 21.33 8.32
C ASN A 32 -7.19 20.13 9.02
N LEU A 33 -6.48 19.02 9.17
CA LEU A 33 -7.01 17.78 9.76
C LEU A 33 -7.16 17.86 11.28
N VAL A 34 -6.62 18.88 11.94
CA VAL A 34 -6.76 19.09 13.39
C VAL A 34 -7.99 19.92 13.70
N THR A 35 -8.18 21.06 12.98
CA THR A 35 -9.29 21.98 13.23
C THR A 35 -10.52 21.69 12.37
N GLY A 36 -10.33 20.99 11.24
CA GLY A 36 -11.38 20.76 10.25
C GLY A 36 -11.61 21.95 9.30
N GLU A 37 -10.95 23.07 9.53
CA GLU A 37 -11.10 24.29 8.72
C GLU A 37 -10.49 24.07 7.32
N THR A 38 -11.13 24.69 6.33
CA THR A 38 -10.66 24.72 4.94
C THR A 38 -10.25 26.10 4.53
N TYR A 39 -9.23 26.17 3.66
CA TYR A 39 -8.77 27.44 3.06
C TYR A 39 -8.29 27.20 1.64
N GLU A 40 -8.33 28.23 0.81
CA GLU A 40 -7.78 28.17 -0.54
C GLU A 40 -6.34 28.67 -0.56
N GLU A 41 -5.51 28.00 -1.36
CA GLU A 41 -4.13 28.39 -1.65
C GLU A 41 -3.97 28.50 -3.16
N SER A 42 -3.43 29.63 -3.63
CA SER A 42 -3.15 29.83 -5.05
C SER A 42 -1.78 29.29 -5.44
N TYR A 43 -1.61 28.91 -6.70
CA TYR A 43 -0.32 28.45 -7.24
C TYR A 43 -0.04 29.04 -8.63
N ASP A 44 1.22 29.25 -8.94
CA ASP A 44 1.70 29.50 -10.30
C ASP A 44 1.92 28.18 -11.04
N LYS A 45 2.52 27.22 -10.35
CA LYS A 45 2.74 25.82 -10.78
C LYS A 45 2.41 24.86 -9.65
N LEU A 46 1.76 23.77 -9.98
CA LEU A 46 1.38 22.72 -9.03
C LEU A 46 2.11 21.42 -9.38
N LEU A 47 2.78 20.82 -8.40
CA LEU A 47 3.36 19.50 -8.53
C LEU A 47 2.55 18.50 -7.70
N LEU A 48 2.02 17.47 -8.36
CA LEU A 48 1.30 16.37 -7.72
C LEU A 48 2.27 15.21 -7.44
N SER A 49 2.33 14.78 -6.19
CA SER A 49 3.09 13.60 -5.75
C SER A 49 2.27 12.81 -4.73
N PRO A 50 1.07 12.31 -5.11
CA PRO A 50 0.12 11.72 -4.17
C PRO A 50 0.52 10.30 -3.73
N GLY A 51 1.46 9.66 -4.41
CA GLY A 51 1.89 8.30 -4.17
C GLY A 51 0.87 7.26 -4.65
N ALA A 52 0.77 6.16 -3.90
CA ALA A 52 -0.09 5.04 -4.22
C ALA A 52 -0.83 4.55 -2.97
N GLU A 53 -1.92 3.85 -3.14
CA GLU A 53 -2.64 3.16 -2.06
C GLU A 53 -2.55 1.65 -2.23
N ALA A 54 -2.63 0.90 -1.12
CA ALA A 54 -2.66 -0.55 -1.17
C ALA A 54 -3.90 -1.03 -1.94
N PHE A 55 -3.69 -1.95 -2.86
CA PHE A 55 -4.80 -2.59 -3.55
C PHE A 55 -5.44 -3.64 -2.65
N ILE A 56 -6.71 -3.47 -2.35
CA ILE A 56 -7.52 -4.43 -1.59
C ILE A 56 -8.59 -4.97 -2.54
N PRO A 57 -8.51 -6.25 -2.93
CA PRO A 57 -9.49 -6.86 -3.82
C PRO A 57 -10.82 -7.10 -3.08
N PRO A 58 -11.94 -7.19 -3.78
CA PRO A 58 -13.25 -7.43 -3.19
C PRO A 58 -13.45 -8.91 -2.84
N ILE A 59 -12.58 -9.47 -2.00
CA ILE A 59 -12.69 -10.84 -1.50
C ILE A 59 -13.67 -10.86 -0.33
N PRO A 60 -14.60 -11.84 -0.25
CA PRO A 60 -15.47 -12.00 0.91
C PRO A 60 -14.69 -12.02 2.23
N GLY A 61 -15.12 -11.22 3.20
CA GLY A 61 -14.50 -11.12 4.51
C GLY A 61 -13.22 -10.26 4.59
N VAL A 62 -12.82 -9.57 3.51
CA VAL A 62 -11.60 -8.74 3.47
C VAL A 62 -11.56 -7.60 4.50
N ASN A 63 -12.71 -7.23 5.05
CA ASN A 63 -12.84 -6.19 6.10
C ASN A 63 -12.64 -6.75 7.52
N SER A 64 -12.13 -7.96 7.69
CA SER A 64 -11.81 -8.53 9.00
C SER A 64 -10.84 -7.63 9.79
N LYS A 65 -11.06 -7.55 11.11
CA LYS A 65 -10.20 -6.78 12.03
C LYS A 65 -8.74 -7.28 12.09
N ASN A 66 -8.47 -8.46 11.58
CA ASN A 66 -7.14 -9.08 11.56
C ASN A 66 -6.42 -8.91 10.22
N ILE A 67 -7.04 -8.22 9.24
CA ILE A 67 -6.45 -7.96 7.93
C ILE A 67 -5.89 -6.54 7.90
N PHE A 68 -4.64 -6.41 7.51
CA PHE A 68 -3.90 -5.16 7.43
C PHE A 68 -3.22 -5.03 6.07
N SER A 69 -3.00 -3.80 5.65
CA SER A 69 -2.11 -3.44 4.54
C SER A 69 -1.06 -2.46 5.03
N LEU A 70 0.05 -2.35 4.34
CA LEU A 70 1.12 -1.42 4.69
C LEU A 70 1.27 -0.36 3.60
N ARG A 71 1.05 0.91 3.98
CA ARG A 71 1.30 2.07 3.13
C ARG A 71 2.14 3.13 3.85
N ASN A 72 1.91 3.32 5.13
CA ASN A 72 2.49 4.42 5.89
C ASN A 72 2.82 4.01 7.33
N MET A 73 3.44 4.93 8.09
CA MET A 73 3.83 4.67 9.48
C MET A 73 2.66 4.31 10.40
N SER A 74 1.47 4.89 10.17
CA SER A 74 0.29 4.55 10.97
C SER A 74 -0.16 3.09 10.76
N ASP A 75 0.00 2.56 9.55
CA ASP A 75 -0.28 1.15 9.27
C ASP A 75 0.77 0.26 9.92
N MET A 76 2.06 0.66 9.85
CA MET A 76 3.14 -0.03 10.54
C MET A 76 2.89 -0.09 12.04
N ASP A 77 2.49 1.02 12.67
CA ASP A 77 2.19 1.06 14.10
C ASP A 77 1.05 0.10 14.47
N LYS A 78 0.01 -0.03 13.65
CA LYS A 78 -1.09 -0.98 13.86
C LYS A 78 -0.60 -2.43 13.75
N ILE A 79 0.18 -2.75 12.69
CA ILE A 79 0.76 -4.07 12.48
C ILE A 79 1.67 -4.41 13.65
N LYS A 80 2.58 -3.49 14.02
CA LYS A 80 3.49 -3.66 15.17
C LYS A 80 2.72 -3.89 16.47
N GLY A 81 1.68 -3.09 16.75
CA GLY A 81 0.84 -3.28 17.94
C GLY A 81 0.18 -4.65 17.99
N LYS A 82 -0.25 -5.17 16.83
CA LYS A 82 -0.80 -6.52 16.72
C LYS A 82 0.27 -7.59 16.99
N VAL A 83 1.48 -7.43 16.45
CA VAL A 83 2.62 -8.35 16.69
C VAL A 83 3.04 -8.32 18.16
N ASP A 84 3.18 -7.15 18.75
CA ASP A 84 3.58 -6.95 20.15
C ASP A 84 2.52 -7.53 21.13
N SER A 85 1.27 -7.75 20.71
CA SER A 85 0.25 -8.45 21.50
C SER A 85 0.49 -9.97 21.63
N GLY A 86 1.56 -10.51 21.00
CA GLY A 86 1.98 -11.89 21.15
C GLY A 86 1.29 -12.89 20.22
N ILE A 87 0.95 -12.46 19.02
CA ILE A 87 0.42 -13.34 17.96
C ILE A 87 1.39 -14.49 17.65
N LYS A 88 0.87 -15.58 17.11
CA LYS A 88 1.67 -16.77 16.79
C LYS A 88 1.70 -17.13 15.32
N ARG A 89 0.68 -16.73 14.55
CA ARG A 89 0.54 -17.10 13.14
C ARG A 89 0.13 -15.90 12.31
N ALA A 90 0.85 -15.68 11.22
CA ALA A 90 0.51 -14.70 10.22
C ALA A 90 0.40 -15.31 8.82
N VAL A 91 -0.46 -14.74 8.00
CA VAL A 91 -0.55 -15.04 6.57
C VAL A 91 -0.23 -13.76 5.81
N VAL A 92 0.70 -13.85 4.87
CA VAL A 92 1.04 -12.76 3.93
C VAL A 92 0.47 -13.13 2.56
N ILE A 93 -0.45 -12.32 2.07
CA ILE A 93 -1.05 -12.50 0.75
C ILE A 93 -0.33 -11.59 -0.23
N GLY A 94 0.39 -12.19 -1.17
CA GLY A 94 1.28 -11.54 -2.12
C GLY A 94 2.75 -11.62 -1.73
N ALA A 95 3.57 -12.17 -2.63
CA ALA A 95 5.00 -12.41 -2.45
C ALA A 95 5.87 -11.44 -3.28
N GLY A 96 5.43 -10.19 -3.40
CA GLY A 96 6.24 -9.08 -3.89
C GLY A 96 7.23 -8.59 -2.82
N PHE A 97 7.98 -7.51 -3.11
CA PHE A 97 8.98 -6.94 -2.20
C PHE A 97 8.42 -6.64 -0.80
N ILE A 98 7.29 -5.93 -0.72
CA ILE A 98 6.67 -5.56 0.56
C ILE A 98 6.25 -6.82 1.35
N GLY A 99 5.64 -7.81 0.66
CA GLY A 99 5.18 -9.04 1.30
C GLY A 99 6.33 -9.83 1.90
N LEU A 100 7.43 -9.98 1.17
CA LEU A 100 8.62 -10.71 1.63
C LEU A 100 9.33 -9.99 2.78
N GLU A 101 9.52 -8.67 2.71
CA GLU A 101 10.11 -7.89 3.80
C GLU A 101 9.28 -7.98 5.10
N ILE A 102 7.95 -7.94 4.98
CA ILE A 102 7.08 -8.12 6.17
C ILE A 102 7.19 -9.56 6.69
N ALA A 103 7.19 -10.56 5.80
CA ALA A 103 7.32 -11.96 6.20
C ALA A 103 8.63 -12.21 6.97
N GLU A 104 9.76 -11.71 6.48
CA GLU A 104 11.07 -11.79 7.15
C GLU A 104 11.01 -11.16 8.54
N ASN A 105 10.52 -9.92 8.66
CA ASN A 105 10.38 -9.23 9.94
C ASN A 105 9.46 -9.95 10.93
N LEU A 106 8.42 -10.66 10.45
CA LEU A 106 7.53 -11.45 11.29
C LEU A 106 8.23 -12.73 11.79
N VAL A 107 9.00 -13.40 10.92
CA VAL A 107 9.82 -14.58 11.28
C VAL A 107 10.85 -14.21 12.34
N GLU A 108 11.56 -13.09 12.20
CA GLU A 108 12.53 -12.60 13.21
C GLU A 108 11.89 -12.33 14.57
N ARG A 109 10.56 -12.22 14.64
CA ARG A 109 9.79 -12.03 15.88
C ARG A 109 9.09 -13.30 16.36
N ASP A 110 9.57 -14.46 15.93
CA ASP A 110 9.04 -15.76 16.29
C ASP A 110 7.55 -15.97 15.94
N VAL A 111 7.07 -15.32 14.88
CA VAL A 111 5.75 -15.52 14.29
C VAL A 111 5.85 -16.55 13.16
N LYS A 112 5.07 -17.63 13.25
CA LYS A 112 4.98 -18.59 12.15
C LYS A 112 4.27 -17.94 10.95
N VAL A 113 4.95 -17.85 9.81
CA VAL A 113 4.47 -17.18 8.60
C VAL A 113 4.07 -18.19 7.53
N THR A 114 2.95 -17.92 6.87
CA THR A 114 2.55 -18.56 5.63
C THR A 114 2.44 -17.48 4.55
N ILE A 115 3.12 -17.68 3.42
CA ILE A 115 3.05 -16.79 2.26
C ILE A 115 2.16 -17.44 1.21
N VAL A 116 1.23 -16.66 0.64
CA VAL A 116 0.32 -17.08 -0.43
C VAL A 116 0.51 -16.16 -1.63
N GLU A 117 0.85 -16.72 -2.78
CA GLU A 117 1.11 -15.99 -4.01
C GLU A 117 0.35 -16.63 -5.18
N LYS A 118 -0.37 -15.81 -5.94
CA LYS A 118 -1.17 -16.27 -7.06
C LYS A 118 -0.33 -16.64 -8.29
N SER A 119 0.85 -16.07 -8.41
CA SER A 119 1.80 -16.38 -9.48
C SER A 119 2.56 -17.67 -9.17
N ASN A 120 3.25 -18.20 -10.18
CA ASN A 120 4.10 -19.37 -10.04
C ASN A 120 5.45 -19.10 -9.36
N GLN A 121 5.71 -17.82 -8.98
CA GLN A 121 6.94 -17.41 -8.32
C GLN A 121 6.73 -16.20 -7.40
N VAL A 122 7.64 -16.03 -6.45
CA VAL A 122 7.79 -14.77 -5.70
C VAL A 122 8.49 -13.71 -6.58
N LEU A 123 8.41 -12.42 -6.20
CA LEU A 123 9.12 -11.33 -6.90
C LEU A 123 8.88 -11.37 -8.43
N ALA A 124 7.64 -11.36 -8.87
CA ALA A 124 7.25 -11.46 -10.28
C ALA A 124 8.10 -10.66 -11.29
N PRO A 125 8.72 -9.50 -10.94
CA PRO A 125 9.59 -8.76 -11.86
C PRO A 125 10.98 -9.36 -12.12
N VAL A 126 11.42 -10.35 -11.33
CA VAL A 126 12.73 -11.00 -11.52
C VAL A 126 12.60 -12.28 -12.33
N ASP A 127 13.72 -12.73 -12.92
CA ASP A 127 13.77 -14.01 -13.63
C ASP A 127 13.54 -15.18 -12.66
N PHE A 128 12.93 -16.26 -13.17
CA PHE A 128 12.56 -17.43 -12.36
C PHE A 128 13.74 -18.05 -11.63
N GLU A 129 14.92 -18.06 -12.25
CA GLU A 129 16.15 -18.57 -11.67
C GLU A 129 16.58 -17.83 -10.41
N ILE A 130 16.32 -16.52 -10.36
CA ILE A 130 16.56 -15.71 -9.17
C ILE A 130 15.45 -15.95 -8.14
N ALA A 131 14.18 -15.97 -8.58
CA ALA A 131 13.04 -16.24 -7.70
C ALA A 131 13.15 -17.61 -7.02
N SER A 132 13.67 -18.63 -7.71
CA SER A 132 13.83 -19.98 -7.17
C SER A 132 14.81 -20.03 -5.98
N GLN A 133 15.85 -19.20 -5.98
CA GLN A 133 16.78 -19.09 -4.86
C GLN A 133 16.07 -18.49 -3.63
N VAL A 134 15.16 -17.54 -3.86
CA VAL A 134 14.34 -16.96 -2.77
C VAL A 134 13.33 -17.98 -2.25
N HIS A 135 12.74 -18.83 -3.13
CA HIS A 135 11.87 -19.92 -2.68
C HIS A 135 12.58 -20.87 -1.73
N ASP A 136 13.82 -21.24 -2.03
CA ASP A 136 14.59 -22.13 -1.18
C ASP A 136 14.95 -21.47 0.15
N HIS A 137 15.36 -20.20 0.09
CA HIS A 137 15.63 -19.42 1.30
C HIS A 137 14.40 -19.29 2.21
N ILE A 138 13.21 -19.02 1.67
CA ILE A 138 11.95 -18.97 2.45
C ILE A 138 11.72 -20.29 3.22
N LYS A 139 11.99 -21.44 2.59
CA LYS A 139 11.82 -22.76 3.21
C LYS A 139 12.80 -23.01 4.36
N GLU A 140 14.01 -22.45 4.30
CA GLU A 140 15.02 -22.57 5.38
C GLU A 140 14.52 -21.97 6.70
N PHE A 141 13.60 -21.02 6.67
CA PHE A 141 13.03 -20.34 7.84
C PHE A 141 11.69 -20.93 8.32
N ASP A 142 11.39 -22.19 8.00
CA ASP A 142 10.12 -22.87 8.37
C ASP A 142 8.87 -22.07 7.94
N THR A 143 9.00 -21.31 6.86
CA THR A 143 7.92 -20.51 6.28
C THR A 143 7.22 -21.29 5.20
N GLU A 144 5.90 -21.48 5.34
CA GLU A 144 5.10 -22.15 4.32
C GLU A 144 4.90 -21.21 3.13
N LEU A 145 5.16 -21.69 1.90
CA LEU A 145 4.96 -20.95 0.66
C LEU A 145 3.97 -21.68 -0.24
N TYR A 146 2.86 -21.03 -0.55
CA TYR A 146 1.86 -21.49 -1.52
C TYR A 146 1.95 -20.59 -2.76
N LEU A 147 2.39 -21.17 -3.87
CA LEU A 147 2.40 -20.56 -5.20
C LEU A 147 1.22 -21.06 -6.01
N GLU A 148 0.86 -20.35 -7.06
CA GLU A 148 -0.29 -20.64 -7.93
C GLU A 148 -1.61 -20.80 -7.16
N ASP A 149 -1.71 -20.13 -6.00
CA ASP A 149 -2.88 -20.16 -5.15
C ASP A 149 -3.21 -18.76 -4.65
N GLY A 150 -4.46 -18.44 -4.49
CA GLY A 150 -4.94 -17.14 -4.07
C GLY A 150 -5.87 -17.21 -2.87
N ALA A 151 -6.00 -16.11 -2.14
CA ALA A 151 -7.03 -16.00 -1.12
C ALA A 151 -8.40 -15.89 -1.79
N LYS A 152 -9.33 -16.77 -1.42
CA LYS A 152 -10.70 -16.83 -1.91
C LYS A 152 -11.70 -16.20 -0.96
N GLU A 153 -11.51 -16.41 0.34
CA GLU A 153 -12.44 -15.96 1.36
C GLU A 153 -11.74 -15.82 2.72
N PHE A 154 -12.21 -14.89 3.55
CA PHE A 154 -11.79 -14.71 4.93
C PHE A 154 -12.99 -14.88 5.87
N ILE A 155 -12.86 -15.69 6.90
CA ILE A 155 -13.92 -15.97 7.87
C ILE A 155 -13.40 -15.71 9.28
N ASP A 156 -13.99 -14.76 9.98
CA ASP A 156 -13.64 -14.50 11.38
C ASP A 156 -14.10 -15.62 12.29
N ILE A 157 -13.19 -16.15 13.10
CA ILE A 157 -13.41 -17.23 14.07
C ILE A 157 -12.89 -16.76 15.44
N GLY A 158 -13.70 -15.98 16.15
CA GLY A 158 -13.29 -15.35 17.41
C GLY A 158 -12.24 -14.28 17.22
N ASP A 159 -11.04 -14.49 17.79
CA ASP A 159 -9.94 -13.53 17.68
C ASP A 159 -9.02 -13.78 16.48
N LYS A 160 -9.27 -14.86 15.73
CA LYS A 160 -8.50 -15.26 14.55
C LYS A 160 -9.35 -15.15 13.29
N THR A 161 -8.70 -15.25 12.15
CA THR A 161 -9.37 -15.31 10.87
C THR A 161 -8.89 -16.56 10.12
N LYS A 162 -9.84 -17.29 9.57
CA LYS A 162 -9.58 -18.40 8.65
C LYS A 162 -9.46 -17.82 7.24
N VAL A 163 -8.36 -18.12 6.58
CA VAL A 163 -8.11 -17.83 5.16
C VAL A 163 -8.44 -19.10 4.37
N ILE A 164 -9.35 -18.99 3.43
CA ILE A 164 -9.66 -20.08 2.47
C ILE A 164 -8.98 -19.73 1.17
N LEU A 165 -8.14 -20.63 0.65
CA LEU A 165 -7.45 -20.48 -0.62
C LEU A 165 -8.31 -20.98 -1.80
N GLU A 166 -7.94 -20.59 -3.02
CA GLU A 166 -8.61 -21.07 -4.26
C GLU A 166 -8.53 -22.60 -4.40
N SER A 167 -7.45 -23.22 -3.92
CA SER A 167 -7.30 -24.69 -3.85
C SER A 167 -8.24 -25.38 -2.86
N GLY A 168 -8.93 -24.61 -2.00
CA GLY A 168 -9.75 -25.12 -0.91
C GLY A 168 -8.99 -25.36 0.40
N LYS A 169 -7.68 -25.09 0.45
CA LYS A 169 -6.91 -25.17 1.69
C LYS A 169 -7.36 -24.08 2.67
N GLU A 170 -7.39 -24.43 3.96
CA GLU A 170 -7.76 -23.52 5.05
C GLU A 170 -6.55 -23.22 5.94
N ILE A 171 -6.31 -21.97 6.25
CA ILE A 171 -5.22 -21.50 7.11
C ILE A 171 -5.81 -20.58 8.19
N ILE A 172 -5.49 -20.86 9.46
CA ILE A 172 -5.94 -20.03 10.59
C ILE A 172 -4.81 -19.11 11.01
N ALA A 173 -5.07 -17.80 11.04
CA ALA A 173 -4.09 -16.78 11.37
C ALA A 173 -4.61 -15.78 12.42
N ASP A 174 -3.69 -15.21 13.18
CA ASP A 174 -3.90 -14.11 14.12
C ASP A 174 -3.77 -12.76 13.41
N LEU A 175 -2.99 -12.73 12.31
CA LEU A 175 -2.68 -11.55 11.50
C LEU A 175 -2.66 -11.94 10.01
N ILE A 176 -3.24 -11.10 9.18
CA ILE A 176 -3.19 -11.23 7.72
C ILE A 176 -2.67 -9.93 7.14
N ILE A 177 -1.67 -10.00 6.28
CA ILE A 177 -1.12 -8.85 5.55
C ILE A 177 -1.52 -8.96 4.08
N MET A 178 -2.22 -7.95 3.57
CA MET A 178 -2.53 -7.81 2.16
C MET A 178 -1.41 -7.04 1.47
N ALA A 179 -0.56 -7.75 0.71
CA ALA A 179 0.61 -7.21 0.01
C ALA A 179 0.58 -7.49 -1.51
N ILE A 180 -0.62 -7.50 -2.11
CA ILE A 180 -0.84 -7.88 -3.52
C ILE A 180 -0.66 -6.74 -4.52
N GLY A 181 0.00 -5.66 -4.10
CA GLY A 181 0.33 -4.51 -4.93
C GLY A 181 -0.35 -3.23 -4.51
N VAL A 182 -0.13 -2.21 -5.30
CA VAL A 182 -0.61 -0.84 -5.08
C VAL A 182 -1.29 -0.31 -6.34
N LYS A 183 -2.17 0.66 -6.18
CA LYS A 183 -2.72 1.45 -7.28
C LYS A 183 -2.35 2.92 -7.09
N PRO A 184 -2.08 3.66 -8.18
CA PRO A 184 -1.79 5.09 -8.10
C PRO A 184 -2.94 5.85 -7.43
N GLU A 185 -2.59 6.79 -6.53
CA GLU A 185 -3.57 7.71 -5.96
C GLU A 185 -3.84 8.83 -6.98
N ASN A 186 -4.95 8.74 -7.69
CA ASN A 186 -5.26 9.62 -8.81
C ASN A 186 -6.58 10.40 -8.65
N LYS A 187 -7.26 10.25 -7.51
CA LYS A 187 -8.59 10.81 -7.28
C LYS A 187 -8.63 12.32 -7.50
N LEU A 188 -7.72 13.07 -6.87
CA LEU A 188 -7.66 14.52 -7.03
C LEU A 188 -7.40 14.95 -8.48
N ALA A 189 -6.55 14.21 -9.20
CA ALA A 189 -6.24 14.48 -10.60
C ALA A 189 -7.46 14.22 -11.49
N MET A 190 -8.18 13.13 -11.28
CA MET A 190 -9.42 12.82 -12.00
C MET A 190 -10.50 13.88 -11.74
N GLU A 191 -10.71 14.27 -10.49
CA GLU A 191 -11.69 15.29 -10.10
C GLU A 191 -11.32 16.67 -10.65
N ALA A 192 -10.03 16.94 -10.86
CA ALA A 192 -9.53 18.15 -11.52
C ALA A 192 -9.62 18.11 -13.05
N GLY A 193 -10.05 16.98 -13.65
CA GLY A 193 -10.16 16.80 -15.11
C GLY A 193 -8.84 16.50 -15.81
N LEU A 194 -7.80 16.07 -15.07
CA LEU A 194 -6.53 15.67 -15.67
C LEU A 194 -6.62 14.29 -16.34
N GLU A 195 -5.86 14.09 -17.41
CA GLU A 195 -5.80 12.80 -18.10
C GLU A 195 -5.12 11.73 -17.26
N ILE A 196 -5.75 10.54 -17.20
CA ILE A 196 -5.22 9.37 -16.51
C ILE A 196 -4.76 8.34 -17.55
N GLY A 197 -3.60 7.76 -17.34
CA GLY A 197 -3.03 6.72 -18.19
C GLY A 197 -3.73 5.36 -18.03
N LYS A 198 -3.40 4.42 -18.91
CA LYS A 198 -3.99 3.06 -18.92
C LYS A 198 -3.74 2.26 -17.64
N THR A 199 -2.65 2.55 -16.93
CA THR A 199 -2.26 1.91 -15.66
C THR A 199 -2.84 2.60 -14.42
N GLY A 200 -3.66 3.64 -14.61
CA GLY A 200 -4.23 4.42 -13.51
C GLY A 200 -3.36 5.58 -13.00
N GLY A 201 -2.12 5.70 -13.48
CA GLY A 201 -1.26 6.85 -13.16
C GLY A 201 -1.70 8.13 -13.85
N ILE A 202 -1.34 9.28 -13.30
CA ILE A 202 -1.57 10.58 -13.94
C ILE A 202 -0.69 10.63 -15.20
N LYS A 203 -1.31 10.92 -16.35
CA LYS A 203 -0.59 10.98 -17.62
C LYS A 203 0.25 12.26 -17.69
N VAL A 204 1.52 12.10 -18.03
CA VAL A 204 2.47 13.20 -18.18
C VAL A 204 3.25 13.06 -19.49
N ASP A 205 3.84 14.17 -19.94
CA ASP A 205 4.81 14.20 -21.03
C ASP A 205 6.26 13.96 -20.54
N GLU A 206 7.23 14.12 -21.42
CA GLU A 206 8.66 13.96 -21.13
C GLU A 206 9.22 14.98 -20.12
N TYR A 207 8.47 16.05 -19.85
CA TYR A 207 8.80 17.09 -18.86
C TYR A 207 7.99 16.94 -17.57
N LEU A 208 7.28 15.81 -17.38
CA LEU A 208 6.40 15.52 -16.26
C LEU A 208 5.18 16.45 -16.17
N GLN A 209 4.85 17.16 -17.26
CA GLN A 209 3.70 18.04 -17.35
C GLN A 209 2.45 17.20 -17.64
N THR A 210 1.36 17.48 -16.94
CA THR A 210 0.07 16.81 -17.13
C THR A 210 -0.67 17.38 -18.34
N SER A 211 -1.94 17.01 -18.53
CA SER A 211 -2.82 17.62 -19.52
C SER A 211 -3.11 19.11 -19.25
N ASP A 212 -2.81 19.62 -18.06
CA ASP A 212 -2.81 21.03 -17.73
C ASP A 212 -1.38 21.56 -17.71
N LYS A 213 -1.12 22.68 -18.42
CA LYS A 213 0.20 23.30 -18.59
C LYS A 213 0.85 23.83 -17.31
N ASP A 214 0.08 24.02 -16.27
CA ASP A 214 0.52 24.56 -14.99
C ASP A 214 0.56 23.49 -13.89
N ILE A 215 0.21 22.22 -14.22
CA ILE A 215 0.19 21.10 -13.31
C ILE A 215 1.16 20.00 -13.78
N TYR A 216 1.99 19.54 -12.90
CA TYR A 216 2.98 18.48 -13.08
C TYR A 216 2.67 17.31 -12.16
N ALA A 217 3.15 16.11 -12.49
CA ALA A 217 3.02 14.95 -11.61
C ALA A 217 4.29 14.09 -11.62
N VAL A 218 4.68 13.55 -10.44
CA VAL A 218 5.83 12.67 -10.24
C VAL A 218 5.53 11.59 -9.21
N GLY A 219 6.20 10.42 -9.32
CA GLY A 219 6.12 9.32 -8.36
C GLY A 219 5.64 8.02 -8.92
#